data_a1112d0029f6b9ee2254805aabb8c0ef
#
_entry.id   a1112d0029f6b9ee2254805aabb8c0ef
#
_cell.length_a   1.000
_cell.length_b   1.000
_cell.length_c   1.000
_cell.angle_alpha   90.00
_cell.angle_beta   90.00
_cell.angle_gamma   90.00
#
_symmetry.space_group_name_H-M   'P 1'
#
loop_
_entity.id
_entity.type
_entity.pdbx_description
1 polymer ?
#
loop_
_entity_poly.entity_id
_entity_poly.type
_entity_poly.pdbx_seq_one_letter_code
_entity_poly.pdbx_strand_id
1 'polypeptide(L)'
;MDVTYDGTKREFATDRGTLRYHEAGDGPPLILLHGSGIGVSGWRNYRGNLEVFAKHFHCYLLEFPGFGVSDPVDGHPVITAASSVIRFMDALGIESAAMIGNSMGGVVGVNVAMRFPDRVRRLVTIGGVGPNIFSQNPREGTRLLQEFAHAPSREKL
;
A
#
# COMPACT_ATOMS: atom_id res chain seq x y z
N MET A 1 -10.78 -20.32 7.86
CA MET A 1 -11.38 -19.26 7.01
C MET A 1 -10.82 -19.47 5.62
N ASP A 2 -11.68 -19.62 4.62
CA ASP A 2 -11.21 -19.78 3.23
C ASP A 2 -10.89 -18.40 2.67
N VAL A 3 -9.60 -18.10 2.52
CA VAL A 3 -9.12 -16.78 2.06
C VAL A 3 -9.03 -16.78 0.54
N THR A 4 -10.16 -16.57 -0.11
CA THR A 4 -10.25 -16.44 -1.57
C THR A 4 -10.36 -14.97 -1.99
N TYR A 5 -10.04 -14.67 -3.25
CA TYR A 5 -10.17 -13.32 -3.82
C TYR A 5 -11.58 -12.78 -3.65
N ASP A 6 -12.59 -13.53 -4.11
CA ASP A 6 -13.99 -13.07 -4.07
C ASP A 6 -14.58 -13.07 -2.67
N GLY A 7 -14.17 -14.00 -1.80
CA GLY A 7 -14.65 -14.07 -0.42
C GLY A 7 -14.16 -12.89 0.45
N THR A 8 -13.00 -12.35 0.15
CA THR A 8 -12.38 -11.26 0.93
C THR A 8 -12.56 -9.88 0.33
N LYS A 9 -12.95 -9.79 -0.95
CA LYS A 9 -13.11 -8.52 -1.68
C LYS A 9 -14.19 -7.63 -1.07
N ARG A 10 -13.86 -6.36 -0.89
CA ARG A 10 -14.74 -5.30 -0.40
C ARG A 10 -14.50 -4.01 -1.20
N GLU A 11 -15.46 -3.12 -1.12
CA GLU A 11 -15.34 -1.78 -1.71
C GLU A 11 -16.15 -0.76 -0.91
N PHE A 12 -15.76 0.50 -1.01
CA PHE A 12 -16.55 1.62 -0.53
C PHE A 12 -16.38 2.84 -1.45
N ALA A 13 -17.46 3.58 -1.60
CA ALA A 13 -17.47 4.82 -2.36
C ALA A 13 -16.90 5.96 -1.53
N THR A 14 -16.07 6.79 -2.16
CA THR A 14 -15.57 8.05 -1.61
C THR A 14 -16.00 9.21 -2.48
N ASP A 15 -15.80 10.42 -2.02
CA ASP A 15 -15.97 11.65 -2.81
C ASP A 15 -15.01 11.74 -4.04
N ARG A 16 -14.02 10.84 -4.12
CA ARG A 16 -12.99 10.81 -5.16
C ARG A 16 -12.90 9.49 -5.92
N GLY A 17 -13.96 8.71 -5.90
CA GLY A 17 -14.01 7.39 -6.56
C GLY A 17 -14.13 6.23 -5.58
N THR A 18 -14.23 5.02 -6.11
CA THR A 18 -14.37 3.81 -5.33
C THR A 18 -13.01 3.24 -4.95
N LEU A 19 -12.78 3.07 -3.66
CA LEU A 19 -11.64 2.32 -3.15
C LEU A 19 -12.04 0.88 -2.92
N ARG A 20 -11.14 -0.03 -3.32
CA ARG A 20 -11.32 -1.47 -3.16
C ARG A 20 -10.24 -2.04 -2.27
N TYR A 21 -10.59 -3.08 -1.55
CA TYR A 21 -9.68 -3.72 -0.60
C TYR A 21 -10.08 -5.17 -0.39
N HIS A 22 -9.22 -5.94 0.26
CA HIS A 22 -9.54 -7.25 0.77
C HIS A 22 -9.49 -7.24 2.29
N GLU A 23 -10.39 -7.98 2.92
CA GLU A 23 -10.56 -8.01 4.37
C GLU A 23 -10.61 -9.44 4.87
N ALA A 24 -9.85 -9.75 5.94
CA ALA A 24 -9.85 -11.05 6.59
C ALA A 24 -9.39 -10.97 8.04
N GLY A 25 -9.98 -11.83 8.90
CA GLY A 25 -9.68 -11.85 10.33
C GLY A 25 -10.51 -10.86 11.15
N ASP A 26 -10.35 -10.89 12.47
CA ASP A 26 -11.16 -10.12 13.43
C ASP A 26 -10.35 -9.56 14.62
N GLY A 27 -9.01 -9.65 14.56
CA GLY A 27 -8.10 -9.15 15.59
C GLY A 27 -7.82 -7.64 15.48
N PRO A 28 -6.71 -7.17 16.10
CA PRO A 28 -6.27 -5.78 15.97
C PRO A 28 -6.04 -5.38 14.50
N PRO A 29 -6.34 -4.12 14.12
CA PRO A 29 -6.23 -3.67 12.73
C PRO A 29 -4.80 -3.74 12.17
N LEU A 30 -4.64 -4.37 11.00
CA LEU A 30 -3.40 -4.45 10.23
C LEU A 30 -3.67 -4.03 8.78
N ILE A 31 -3.09 -2.92 8.35
CA ILE A 31 -3.21 -2.42 6.96
C ILE A 31 -1.96 -2.83 6.17
N LEU A 32 -2.18 -3.49 5.04
CA LEU A 32 -1.15 -4.00 4.14
C LEU A 32 -1.11 -3.11 2.89
N LEU A 33 0.02 -2.43 2.68
CA LEU A 33 0.24 -1.41 1.66
C LEU A 33 1.16 -1.96 0.58
N HIS A 34 0.64 -2.13 -0.63
CA HIS A 34 1.37 -2.75 -1.73
C HIS A 34 2.40 -1.82 -2.39
N GLY A 35 3.29 -2.41 -3.18
CA GLY A 35 4.27 -1.69 -3.99
C GLY A 35 3.68 -1.02 -5.22
N SER A 36 4.56 -0.56 -6.11
CA SER A 36 4.22 -0.04 -7.44
C SER A 36 4.74 -0.97 -8.52
N GLY A 37 4.21 -0.83 -9.73
CA GLY A 37 4.62 -1.57 -10.91
C GLY A 37 3.44 -2.06 -11.74
N ILE A 38 3.73 -2.55 -12.94
CA ILE A 38 2.70 -3.06 -13.84
C ILE A 38 2.06 -4.31 -13.25
N GLY A 39 0.75 -4.28 -13.09
CA GLY A 39 -0.04 -5.42 -12.58
C GLY A 39 0.09 -5.69 -11.09
N VAL A 40 0.72 -4.80 -10.31
CA VAL A 40 0.73 -4.89 -8.85
C VAL A 40 -0.65 -4.55 -8.29
N SER A 41 -1.03 -5.28 -7.25
CA SER A 41 -2.22 -5.02 -6.45
C SER A 41 -1.99 -5.47 -5.01
N GLY A 42 -2.80 -5.02 -4.08
CA GLY A 42 -2.75 -5.48 -2.69
C GLY A 42 -2.90 -6.99 -2.60
N TRP A 43 -3.87 -7.54 -3.33
CA TRP A 43 -4.06 -8.99 -3.42
C TRP A 43 -2.82 -9.74 -3.90
N ARG A 44 -2.25 -9.33 -5.04
CA ARG A 44 -1.06 -10.00 -5.58
C ARG A 44 0.15 -9.90 -4.66
N ASN A 45 0.27 -8.80 -3.94
CA ASN A 45 1.39 -8.57 -3.04
C ASN A 45 1.29 -9.42 -1.77
N TYR A 46 0.09 -9.59 -1.19
CA TYR A 46 -0.06 -10.11 0.16
C TYR A 46 -0.95 -11.36 0.31
N ARG A 47 -1.59 -11.87 -0.75
CA ARG A 47 -2.47 -13.05 -0.66
C ARG A 47 -1.79 -14.26 0.01
N GLY A 48 -0.50 -14.46 -0.21
CA GLY A 48 0.26 -15.56 0.37
C GLY A 48 0.50 -15.45 1.89
N ASN A 49 0.31 -14.25 2.44
CA ASN A 49 0.49 -13.98 3.86
C ASN A 49 -0.85 -13.80 4.60
N LEU A 50 -1.92 -13.51 3.85
CA LEU A 50 -3.19 -13.08 4.41
C LEU A 50 -3.80 -14.10 5.36
N GLU A 51 -3.79 -15.40 5.00
CA GLU A 51 -4.31 -16.47 5.85
C GLU A 51 -3.58 -16.57 7.19
N VAL A 52 -2.27 -16.37 7.19
CA VAL A 52 -1.45 -16.41 8.41
C VAL A 52 -1.72 -15.18 9.28
N PHE A 53 -1.73 -14.00 8.68
CA PHE A 53 -1.97 -12.76 9.41
C PHE A 53 -3.40 -12.68 9.96
N ALA A 54 -4.38 -13.16 9.23
CA ALA A 54 -5.79 -13.16 9.64
C ALA A 54 -6.10 -14.02 10.87
N LYS A 55 -5.18 -14.90 11.29
CA LYS A 55 -5.29 -15.64 12.56
C LYS A 55 -5.06 -14.75 13.78
N HIS A 56 -4.44 -13.59 13.60
CA HIS A 56 -3.98 -12.73 14.70
C HIS A 56 -4.43 -11.28 14.55
N PHE A 57 -4.84 -10.86 13.34
CA PHE A 57 -5.16 -9.48 13.00
C PHE A 57 -6.44 -9.41 12.17
N HIS A 58 -7.10 -8.28 12.25
CA HIS A 58 -8.06 -7.87 11.24
C HIS A 58 -7.27 -7.20 10.11
N CYS A 59 -7.07 -7.92 9.03
CA CYS A 59 -6.21 -7.54 7.91
C CYS A 59 -6.98 -6.81 6.82
N TYR A 60 -6.42 -5.71 6.35
CA TYR A 60 -6.95 -4.91 5.24
C TYR A 60 -5.87 -4.76 4.17
N LEU A 61 -6.06 -5.37 3.00
CA LEU A 61 -5.20 -5.20 1.83
C LEU A 61 -5.79 -4.09 0.97
N LEU A 62 -5.35 -2.87 1.18
CA LEU A 62 -5.86 -1.73 0.44
C LEU A 62 -5.27 -1.70 -0.98
N GLU A 63 -6.14 -1.53 -1.98
CA GLU A 63 -5.74 -1.21 -3.36
C GLU A 63 -5.62 0.30 -3.50
N PHE A 64 -4.42 0.81 -3.72
CA PHE A 64 -4.22 2.24 -3.89
C PHE A 64 -4.98 2.79 -5.10
N PRO A 65 -5.39 4.07 -5.09
CA PRO A 65 -6.01 4.71 -6.24
C PRO A 65 -5.18 4.52 -7.51
N GLY A 66 -5.83 4.06 -8.59
CA GLY A 66 -5.18 3.77 -9.87
C GLY A 66 -4.40 2.46 -9.93
N PHE A 67 -4.43 1.65 -8.86
CA PHE A 67 -3.83 0.32 -8.85
C PHE A 67 -4.91 -0.76 -8.68
N GLY A 68 -4.58 -1.98 -9.16
CA GLY A 68 -5.49 -3.11 -9.07
C GLY A 68 -6.84 -2.80 -9.71
N VAL A 69 -7.85 -2.72 -8.87
CA VAL A 69 -9.24 -2.48 -9.28
C VAL A 69 -9.84 -1.20 -8.67
N SER A 70 -9.05 -0.41 -7.94
CA SER A 70 -9.46 0.90 -7.41
C SER A 70 -9.47 1.97 -8.48
N ASP A 71 -10.41 2.90 -8.40
CA ASP A 71 -10.53 4.00 -9.34
C ASP A 71 -9.30 4.93 -9.26
N PRO A 72 -8.84 5.50 -10.38
CA PRO A 72 -7.75 6.47 -10.38
C PRO A 72 -8.19 7.79 -9.73
N VAL A 73 -7.24 8.47 -9.12
CA VAL A 73 -7.41 9.80 -8.54
C VAL A 73 -6.24 10.68 -8.97
N ASP A 74 -6.54 11.88 -9.45
CA ASP A 74 -5.52 12.85 -9.83
C ASP A 74 -4.62 13.26 -8.67
N GLY A 75 -3.34 13.44 -8.95
CA GLY A 75 -2.35 13.93 -8.00
C GLY A 75 -1.09 13.08 -7.93
N HIS A 76 -0.19 13.44 -7.03
CA HIS A 76 1.05 12.69 -6.83
C HIS A 76 0.76 11.33 -6.20
N PRO A 77 1.19 10.20 -6.80
CA PRO A 77 0.79 8.85 -6.39
C PRO A 77 0.94 8.55 -4.89
N VAL A 78 2.08 8.93 -4.29
CA VAL A 78 2.34 8.69 -2.86
C VAL A 78 1.41 9.52 -1.96
N ILE A 79 1.19 10.79 -2.31
CA ILE A 79 0.32 11.70 -1.52
C ILE A 79 -1.14 11.23 -1.63
N THR A 80 -1.56 10.86 -2.83
CA THR A 80 -2.91 10.34 -3.09
C THR A 80 -3.14 9.03 -2.34
N ALA A 81 -2.17 8.10 -2.40
CA ALA A 81 -2.23 6.86 -1.67
C ALA A 81 -2.25 7.07 -0.14
N ALA A 82 -1.40 7.95 0.40
CA ALA A 82 -1.39 8.26 1.83
C ALA A 82 -2.73 8.87 2.31
N SER A 83 -3.30 9.76 1.50
CA SER A 83 -4.63 10.33 1.79
C SER A 83 -5.73 9.28 1.72
N SER A 84 -5.63 8.31 0.79
CA SER A 84 -6.60 7.21 0.68
C SER A 84 -6.54 6.26 1.90
N VAL A 85 -5.36 6.03 2.47
CA VAL A 85 -5.22 5.24 3.71
C VAL A 85 -5.99 5.89 4.86
N ILE A 86 -5.86 7.20 5.04
CA ILE A 86 -6.57 7.91 6.12
C ILE A 86 -8.08 7.90 5.87
N ARG A 87 -8.55 8.19 4.66
CA ARG A 87 -9.97 8.10 4.32
C ARG A 87 -10.54 6.70 4.54
N PHE A 88 -9.77 5.68 4.18
CA PHE A 88 -10.12 4.29 4.44
C PHE A 88 -10.30 4.02 5.94
N MET A 89 -9.34 4.45 6.75
CA MET A 89 -9.41 4.29 8.21
C MET A 89 -10.62 5.03 8.80
N ASP A 90 -10.88 6.27 8.33
CA ASP A 90 -12.01 7.07 8.80
C ASP A 90 -13.36 6.42 8.43
N ALA A 91 -13.48 5.93 7.18
CA ALA A 91 -14.69 5.29 6.71
C ALA A 91 -15.06 4.00 7.48
N LEU A 92 -14.04 3.27 7.94
CA LEU A 92 -14.23 2.02 8.72
C LEU A 92 -14.14 2.22 10.23
N GLY A 93 -14.01 3.45 10.72
CA GLY A 93 -13.88 3.73 12.16
C GLY A 93 -12.60 3.17 12.77
N ILE A 94 -11.54 3.01 11.98
CA ILE A 94 -10.24 2.52 12.47
C ILE A 94 -9.47 3.71 13.06
N GLU A 95 -9.43 3.83 14.37
CA GLU A 95 -8.72 4.91 15.05
C GLU A 95 -7.21 4.85 14.80
N SER A 96 -6.61 3.67 14.96
CA SER A 96 -5.18 3.44 14.71
C SER A 96 -4.92 2.00 14.29
N ALA A 97 -3.89 1.77 13.46
CA ALA A 97 -3.55 0.45 12.94
C ALA A 97 -2.03 0.20 12.96
N ALA A 98 -1.65 -1.09 12.98
CA ALA A 98 -0.34 -1.48 12.49
C ALA A 98 -0.33 -1.45 10.95
N MET A 99 0.82 -1.17 10.36
CA MET A 99 0.97 -1.11 8.90
C MET A 99 2.19 -1.91 8.44
N ILE A 100 2.06 -2.62 7.34
CA ILE A 100 3.18 -3.23 6.61
C ILE A 100 3.17 -2.67 5.20
N GLY A 101 4.25 -2.02 4.79
CA GLY A 101 4.37 -1.41 3.47
C GLY A 101 5.51 -2.00 2.66
N ASN A 102 5.21 -2.51 1.48
CA ASN A 102 6.21 -3.00 0.53
C ASN A 102 6.54 -1.91 -0.51
N SER A 103 7.83 -1.62 -0.72
CA SER A 103 8.31 -0.68 -1.74
C SER A 103 7.58 0.68 -1.64
N MET A 104 6.81 1.10 -2.63
CA MET A 104 5.99 2.33 -2.55
C MET A 104 5.07 2.33 -1.32
N GLY A 105 4.51 1.18 -0.93
CA GLY A 105 3.70 1.07 0.27
C GLY A 105 4.45 1.41 1.55
N GLY A 106 5.76 1.13 1.62
CA GLY A 106 6.62 1.58 2.71
C GLY A 106 6.75 3.10 2.76
N VAL A 107 6.94 3.74 1.58
CA VAL A 107 6.99 5.20 1.45
C VAL A 107 5.65 5.84 1.86
N VAL A 108 4.54 5.25 1.43
CA VAL A 108 3.19 5.67 1.83
C VAL A 108 3.00 5.55 3.34
N GLY A 109 3.38 4.41 3.94
CA GLY A 109 3.29 4.19 5.38
C GLY A 109 4.08 5.22 6.20
N VAL A 110 5.32 5.54 5.76
CA VAL A 110 6.13 6.61 6.38
C VAL A 110 5.44 7.96 6.24
N ASN A 111 4.90 8.29 5.06
CA ASN A 111 4.18 9.55 4.85
C ASN A 111 2.95 9.66 5.79
N VAL A 112 2.20 8.56 5.96
CA VAL A 112 1.09 8.51 6.92
C VAL A 112 1.58 8.70 8.34
N ALA A 113 2.64 7.97 8.77
CA ALA A 113 3.18 8.07 10.12
C ALA A 113 3.72 9.46 10.46
N MET A 114 4.35 10.15 9.49
CA MET A 114 4.85 11.51 9.70
C MET A 114 3.72 12.56 9.83
N ARG A 115 2.65 12.40 9.06
CA ARG A 115 1.54 13.38 9.02
C ARG A 115 0.45 13.09 10.04
N PHE A 116 0.27 11.83 10.41
CA PHE A 116 -0.78 11.34 11.28
C PHE A 116 -0.23 10.32 12.28
N PRO A 117 0.71 10.70 13.15
CA PRO A 117 1.42 9.76 14.03
C PRO A 117 0.47 8.95 14.92
N ASP A 118 -0.62 9.54 15.40
CA ASP A 118 -1.59 8.87 16.26
C ASP A 118 -2.40 7.77 15.55
N ARG A 119 -2.38 7.77 14.21
CA ARG A 119 -3.07 6.77 13.39
C ARG A 119 -2.22 5.51 13.13
N VAL A 120 -0.92 5.53 13.44
CA VAL A 120 0.03 4.46 13.15
C VAL A 120 0.63 3.89 14.43
N ARG A 121 0.13 2.73 14.83
CA ARG A 121 0.63 2.04 16.04
C ARG A 121 2.03 1.46 15.85
N ARG A 122 2.27 0.86 14.70
CA ARG A 122 3.55 0.26 14.29
C ARG A 122 3.65 0.31 12.77
N LEU A 123 4.85 0.47 12.24
CA LEU A 123 5.12 0.43 10.81
C LEU A 123 6.29 -0.51 10.53
N VAL A 124 6.08 -1.45 9.62
CA VAL A 124 7.12 -2.29 9.02
C VAL A 124 7.25 -1.91 7.56
N THR A 125 8.46 -1.61 7.10
CA THR A 125 8.75 -1.32 5.69
C THR A 125 9.60 -2.42 5.08
N ILE A 126 9.24 -2.87 3.88
CA ILE A 126 9.93 -3.91 3.13
C ILE A 126 10.46 -3.27 1.84
N GLY A 127 11.78 -3.05 1.76
CA GLY A 127 12.45 -2.58 0.55
C GLY A 127 11.98 -1.22 0.01
N GLY A 128 11.43 -0.37 0.84
CA GLY A 128 10.75 0.83 0.35
C GLY A 128 11.23 2.17 0.88
N VAL A 129 12.07 2.21 1.89
CA VAL A 129 12.45 3.47 2.50
C VAL A 129 13.96 3.56 2.66
N GLY A 130 14.58 4.31 1.78
CA GLY A 130 15.94 4.77 1.94
C GLY A 130 15.98 6.31 1.95
N PRO A 131 16.98 6.93 2.55
CA PRO A 131 17.10 8.38 2.63
C PRO A 131 17.11 9.09 1.27
N ASN A 132 17.29 8.35 0.18
CA ASN A 132 17.38 8.89 -1.17
C ASN A 132 16.09 8.79 -2.00
N ILE A 133 15.02 8.18 -1.50
CA ILE A 133 13.74 8.10 -2.24
C ILE A 133 13.13 9.49 -2.47
N PHE A 134 13.42 10.42 -1.56
CA PHE A 134 12.96 11.81 -1.64
C PHE A 134 14.07 12.79 -2.07
N SER A 135 15.27 12.30 -2.40
CA SER A 135 16.38 13.12 -2.81
C SER A 135 16.22 13.60 -4.26
N GLN A 136 16.44 14.88 -4.49
CA GLN A 136 16.57 15.43 -5.85
C GLN A 136 17.82 14.94 -6.58
N ASN A 137 18.78 14.39 -5.82
CA ASN A 137 20.00 13.75 -6.34
C ASN A 137 20.00 12.26 -5.97
N PRO A 138 19.29 11.40 -6.71
CA PRO A 138 19.28 9.97 -6.45
C PRO A 138 20.69 9.38 -6.58
N ARG A 139 21.02 8.39 -5.72
CA ARG A 139 22.27 7.63 -5.91
C ARG A 139 22.24 6.94 -7.28
N GLU A 140 23.41 6.67 -7.82
CA GLU A 140 23.58 6.09 -9.15
C GLU A 140 22.69 4.84 -9.39
N GLY A 141 22.62 3.92 -8.42
CA GLY A 141 21.73 2.75 -8.54
C GLY A 141 20.24 3.09 -8.65
N THR A 142 19.78 4.16 -7.99
CA THR A 142 18.39 4.62 -8.13
C THR A 142 18.16 5.24 -9.52
N ARG A 143 19.13 5.98 -10.03
CA ARG A 143 19.10 6.55 -11.38
C ARG A 143 19.07 5.44 -12.45
N LEU A 144 19.96 4.45 -12.32
CA LEU A 144 19.99 3.30 -13.23
C LEU A 144 18.70 2.50 -13.22
N LEU A 145 18.09 2.30 -12.05
CA LEU A 145 16.79 1.64 -11.93
C LEU A 145 15.67 2.43 -12.61
N GLN A 146 15.67 3.75 -12.48
CA GLN A 146 14.72 4.62 -13.18
C GLN A 146 14.93 4.57 -14.70
N GLU A 147 16.17 4.63 -15.17
CA GLU A 147 16.51 4.51 -16.58
C GLU A 147 16.10 3.15 -17.15
N PHE A 148 16.28 2.07 -16.39
CA PHE A 148 15.83 0.74 -16.77
C PHE A 148 14.29 0.67 -16.85
N ALA A 149 13.58 1.26 -15.89
CA ALA A 149 12.14 1.27 -15.89
C ALA A 149 11.52 2.03 -17.09
N HIS A 150 12.20 3.10 -17.56
CA HIS A 150 11.75 3.86 -18.72
C HIS A 150 12.10 3.19 -20.06
N ALA A 151 13.21 2.50 -20.12
CA ALA A 151 13.69 1.83 -21.33
C ALA A 151 14.41 0.52 -20.98
N PRO A 152 13.63 -0.54 -20.64
CA PRO A 152 14.21 -1.81 -20.22
C PRO A 152 14.98 -2.48 -21.35
N SER A 153 16.22 -2.89 -21.06
CA SER A 153 17.04 -3.70 -21.96
C SER A 153 17.92 -4.65 -21.17
N ARG A 154 18.38 -5.74 -21.82
CA ARG A 154 19.30 -6.71 -21.17
C ARG A 154 20.67 -6.08 -20.86
N GLU A 155 21.07 -5.07 -21.58
CA GLU A 155 22.36 -4.39 -21.41
C GLU A 155 22.38 -3.49 -20.16
N LYS A 156 21.20 -3.12 -19.64
CA LYS A 156 21.03 -2.29 -18.45
C LYS A 156 20.82 -3.10 -17.15
N LEU A 157 20.73 -4.42 -17.24
CA LEU A 157 20.66 -5.35 -16.10
C LEU A 157 22.06 -5.73 -15.63
#